data_6abe4c9f97b8f4e51ee42502d7b2aa98
#
_entry.id   6abe4c9f97b8f4e51ee42502d7b2aa98
#
_cell.length_a   1.000
_cell.length_b   1.000
_cell.length_c   1.000
_cell.angle_alpha   90.00
_cell.angle_beta   90.00
_cell.angle_gamma   90.00
#
_symmetry.space_group_name_H-M   'P 1'
#
loop_
_entity.id
_entity.type
_entity.pdbx_description
1 polymer ?
#
loop_
_entity_poly.entity_id
_entity_poly.type
_entity_poly.pdbx_seq_one_letter_code
_entity_poly.pdbx_strand_id
1 'polypeptide(L)'
;MTAPTDLQQMLQQVVSRLTGPGGRFEIVEEEVRGNRMQVMRNRSRNIGDLVAASRAWGDRDYLVTADRRLSFSDHADAVAAVATTLRDEYGVGKGDRVAILGANSPEWIISFWAAQTLGAIAVGLNSWWTPHEIAHGVGLVRPKVLIADAKRAELVEKADVSGFALLTMEEDVPRIVADGAGAELPSTDVDEDDPAVILFTSGTSGRPKGALHSQRNVLAVVDYLKYSDALMSEMYGRPYDETVPNDARYLMTSPLFHIASLHNLAVVRLATGSAVIINEGRFDIDKVFGLIEREKVTNWGAVPTMAARMLEHENTDEYDLSSLTGFALASAPSS
;
A
#
# COMPACT_ATOMS: atom_id res chain seq x y z
N MET A 1 -17.47 -18.88 34.75
CA MET A 1 -17.34 -17.71 33.84
C MET A 1 -17.34 -16.49 34.75
N THR A 2 -16.24 -15.77 34.85
CA THR A 2 -16.12 -14.48 35.57
C THR A 2 -17.00 -13.45 34.90
N ALA A 3 -17.73 -12.62 35.65
CA ALA A 3 -18.51 -11.51 35.09
C ALA A 3 -17.59 -10.58 34.29
N PRO A 4 -18.07 -10.02 33.15
CA PRO A 4 -17.29 -9.07 32.36
C PRO A 4 -16.91 -7.87 33.20
N THR A 5 -15.67 -7.38 33.06
CA THR A 5 -15.25 -6.11 33.64
C THR A 5 -15.99 -4.94 32.95
N ASP A 6 -16.11 -3.79 33.60
CA ASP A 6 -16.75 -2.59 33.00
C ASP A 6 -16.20 -2.27 31.61
N LEU A 7 -14.88 -2.45 31.40
CA LEU A 7 -14.22 -2.25 30.11
C LEU A 7 -14.70 -3.26 29.04
N GLN A 8 -14.89 -4.53 29.42
CA GLN A 8 -15.40 -5.56 28.51
C GLN A 8 -16.84 -5.29 28.10
N GLN A 9 -17.68 -4.81 29.03
CA GLN A 9 -19.06 -4.42 28.73
C GLN A 9 -19.10 -3.21 27.80
N MET A 10 -18.30 -2.20 28.06
CA MET A 10 -18.17 -1.02 27.20
C MET A 10 -17.71 -1.41 25.80
N LEU A 11 -16.68 -2.25 25.65
CA LEU A 11 -16.21 -2.76 24.36
C LEU A 11 -17.33 -3.48 23.60
N GLN A 12 -18.06 -4.39 24.27
CA GLN A 12 -19.18 -5.11 23.63
C GLN A 12 -20.30 -4.17 23.17
N GLN A 13 -20.62 -3.14 23.93
CA GLN A 13 -21.63 -2.14 23.56
C GLN A 13 -21.19 -1.34 22.35
N VAL A 14 -19.94 -0.87 22.32
CA VAL A 14 -19.39 -0.11 21.18
C VAL A 14 -19.33 -0.99 19.94
N VAL A 15 -18.84 -2.21 20.03
CA VAL A 15 -18.81 -3.17 18.92
C VAL A 15 -20.22 -3.41 18.39
N SER A 16 -21.20 -3.71 19.26
CA SER A 16 -22.59 -3.93 18.84
C SER A 16 -23.20 -2.72 18.13
N ARG A 17 -22.91 -1.51 18.59
CA ARG A 17 -23.38 -0.27 17.95
C ARG A 17 -22.75 -0.06 16.57
N LEU A 18 -21.45 -0.33 16.45
CA LEU A 18 -20.72 -0.13 15.17
C LEU A 18 -21.07 -1.20 14.13
N THR A 19 -21.24 -2.46 14.56
CA THR A 19 -21.38 -3.61 13.62
C THR A 19 -22.77 -4.21 13.56
N GLY A 20 -23.67 -3.81 14.46
CA GLY A 20 -25.06 -4.27 14.45
C GLY A 20 -25.91 -3.60 13.37
N PRO A 21 -27.21 -3.96 13.27
CA PRO A 21 -28.12 -3.40 12.28
C PRO A 21 -28.18 -1.88 12.31
N GLY A 22 -27.96 -1.22 11.16
CA GLY A 22 -27.91 0.24 11.04
C GLY A 22 -26.60 0.87 11.55
N GLY A 23 -25.66 0.08 12.06
CA GLY A 23 -24.34 0.53 12.42
C GLY A 23 -23.50 0.90 11.20
N ARG A 24 -22.53 1.79 11.39
CA ARG A 24 -21.66 2.27 10.29
C ARG A 24 -20.92 1.14 9.59
N PHE A 25 -20.45 0.16 10.35
CA PHE A 25 -19.74 -1.03 9.90
C PHE A 25 -20.62 -2.28 10.04
N GLU A 26 -21.93 -2.14 9.76
CA GLU A 26 -22.88 -3.22 9.87
C GLU A 26 -22.38 -4.48 9.15
N ILE A 27 -22.32 -5.60 9.89
CA ILE A 27 -21.90 -6.88 9.36
C ILE A 27 -23.14 -7.63 8.86
N VAL A 28 -23.07 -8.10 7.62
CA VAL A 28 -24.12 -8.90 6.98
C VAL A 28 -23.55 -10.20 6.42
N GLU A 29 -24.40 -11.19 6.20
CA GLU A 29 -24.04 -12.40 5.46
C GLU A 29 -24.27 -12.19 3.98
N GLU A 30 -23.26 -12.49 3.16
CA GLU A 30 -23.35 -12.54 1.70
C GLU A 30 -22.77 -13.86 1.18
N GLU A 31 -23.24 -14.30 0.03
CA GLU A 31 -22.63 -15.40 -0.70
C GLU A 31 -21.49 -14.87 -1.57
N VAL A 32 -20.26 -15.30 -1.28
CA VAL A 32 -19.05 -14.93 -2.00
C VAL A 32 -18.42 -16.17 -2.59
N ARG A 33 -18.43 -16.31 -3.92
CA ARG A 33 -17.88 -17.46 -4.65
C ARG A 33 -18.38 -18.81 -4.11
N GLY A 34 -19.67 -18.90 -3.82
CA GLY A 34 -20.32 -20.12 -3.30
C GLY A 34 -20.11 -20.36 -1.80
N ASN A 35 -19.53 -19.43 -1.06
CA ASN A 35 -19.37 -19.53 0.38
C ASN A 35 -20.12 -18.40 1.09
N ARG A 36 -20.79 -18.72 2.20
CA ARG A 36 -21.34 -17.69 3.08
C ARG A 36 -20.22 -17.03 3.86
N MET A 37 -20.15 -15.71 3.78
CA MET A 37 -19.15 -14.89 4.45
C MET A 37 -19.80 -13.72 5.17
N GLN A 38 -19.23 -13.35 6.30
CA GLN A 38 -19.55 -12.10 6.97
C GLN A 38 -18.76 -10.97 6.32
N VAL A 39 -19.45 -9.93 5.88
CA VAL A 39 -18.87 -8.75 5.21
C VAL A 39 -19.49 -7.48 5.77
N MET A 40 -18.76 -6.37 5.68
CA MET A 40 -19.34 -5.07 6.00
C MET A 40 -20.31 -4.65 4.89
N ARG A 41 -21.52 -4.25 5.25
CA ARG A 41 -22.55 -3.79 4.29
C ARG A 41 -22.08 -2.57 3.50
N ASN A 42 -21.56 -1.59 4.19
CA ASN A 42 -21.10 -0.32 3.64
C ASN A 42 -19.58 -0.36 3.48
N ARG A 43 -19.10 -0.99 2.41
CA ARG A 43 -17.68 -1.13 2.10
C ARG A 43 -17.35 -0.57 0.72
N SER A 44 -16.10 -0.19 0.51
CA SER A 44 -15.57 0.10 -0.82
C SER A 44 -15.51 -1.17 -1.67
N ARG A 45 -15.74 -1.05 -2.99
CA ARG A 45 -15.80 -2.21 -3.91
C ARG A 45 -14.78 -2.16 -5.02
N ASN A 46 -14.16 -1.01 -5.25
CA ASN A 46 -13.16 -0.74 -6.27
C ASN A 46 -11.96 -0.02 -5.65
N ILE A 47 -10.76 -0.59 -5.77
CA ILE A 47 -9.53 0.00 -5.25
C ILE A 47 -9.22 1.31 -5.97
N GLY A 48 -9.46 1.38 -7.29
CA GLY A 48 -9.21 2.57 -8.09
C GLY A 48 -9.96 3.81 -7.61
N ASP A 49 -11.16 3.63 -7.04
CA ASP A 49 -11.96 4.75 -6.50
C ASP A 49 -11.28 5.46 -5.33
N LEU A 50 -10.36 4.79 -4.63
CA LEU A 50 -9.61 5.42 -3.53
C LEU A 50 -8.72 6.57 -4.01
N VAL A 51 -8.22 6.51 -5.26
CA VAL A 51 -7.41 7.60 -5.83
C VAL A 51 -8.28 8.84 -6.06
N ALA A 52 -9.47 8.68 -6.63
CA ALA A 52 -10.41 9.78 -6.80
C ALA A 52 -10.83 10.38 -5.46
N ALA A 53 -11.16 9.52 -4.49
CA ALA A 53 -11.54 9.95 -3.14
C ALA A 53 -10.41 10.67 -2.41
N SER A 54 -9.16 10.27 -2.63
CA SER A 54 -7.99 10.88 -1.97
C SER A 54 -7.76 12.35 -2.35
N ARG A 55 -8.33 12.84 -3.46
CA ARG A 55 -8.29 14.27 -3.83
C ARG A 55 -8.93 15.19 -2.77
N ALA A 56 -9.83 14.66 -1.94
CA ALA A 56 -10.39 15.39 -0.82
C ALA A 56 -9.34 15.81 0.23
N TRP A 57 -8.19 15.13 0.27
CA TRP A 57 -7.09 15.46 1.16
C TRP A 57 -6.23 16.63 0.65
N GLY A 58 -6.37 17.03 -0.63
CA GLY A 58 -5.76 18.22 -1.22
C GLY A 58 -4.23 18.21 -1.19
N ASP A 59 -3.68 19.35 -0.75
CA ASP A 59 -2.21 19.60 -0.76
C ASP A 59 -1.48 19.05 0.47
N ARG A 60 -2.14 18.20 1.27
CA ARG A 60 -1.46 17.50 2.38
C ARG A 60 -0.42 16.53 1.86
N ASP A 61 0.68 16.36 2.60
CA ASP A 61 1.70 15.35 2.29
C ASP A 61 1.08 13.97 2.24
N TYR A 62 1.29 13.24 1.13
CA TYR A 62 1.04 11.80 1.04
C TYR A 62 2.33 11.01 1.02
N LEU A 63 3.20 11.23 0.02
CA LEU A 63 4.47 10.52 -0.12
C LEU A 63 5.64 11.48 0.14
N VAL A 64 6.47 11.14 1.10
CA VAL A 64 7.62 11.94 1.48
C VAL A 64 8.87 11.08 1.47
N THR A 65 9.91 11.53 0.76
CA THR A 65 11.24 10.95 0.76
C THR A 65 12.24 11.88 1.44
N ALA A 66 13.52 11.57 1.34
CA ALA A 66 14.56 12.43 1.89
C ALA A 66 14.61 13.83 1.24
N ASP A 67 14.26 13.91 -0.04
CA ASP A 67 14.44 15.08 -0.90
C ASP A 67 13.18 15.50 -1.68
N ARG A 68 12.10 14.72 -1.64
CA ARG A 68 10.87 15.00 -2.38
C ARG A 68 9.63 14.86 -1.52
N ARG A 69 8.58 15.63 -1.90
CA ARG A 69 7.23 15.54 -1.34
C ARG A 69 6.22 15.52 -2.48
N LEU A 70 5.25 14.63 -2.37
CA LEU A 70 4.06 14.63 -3.20
C LEU A 70 2.86 14.77 -2.28
N SER A 71 2.03 15.75 -2.56
CA SER A 71 0.71 15.87 -1.94
C SER A 71 -0.24 14.79 -2.45
N PHE A 72 -1.41 14.66 -1.84
CA PHE A 72 -2.46 13.79 -2.37
C PHE A 72 -2.92 14.25 -3.76
N SER A 73 -3.00 15.57 -3.99
CA SER A 73 -3.32 16.13 -5.31
C SER A 73 -2.26 15.79 -6.35
N ASP A 74 -0.97 16.04 -6.06
CA ASP A 74 0.15 15.72 -6.96
C ASP A 74 0.17 14.22 -7.30
N HIS A 75 -0.03 13.37 -6.28
CA HIS A 75 -0.08 11.92 -6.47
C HIS A 75 -1.23 11.52 -7.40
N ALA A 76 -2.44 12.05 -7.18
CA ALA A 76 -3.60 11.71 -8.02
C ALA A 76 -3.42 12.18 -9.47
N ASP A 77 -2.77 13.32 -9.70
CA ASP A 77 -2.44 13.84 -11.02
C ASP A 77 -1.38 12.97 -11.71
N ALA A 78 -0.34 12.58 -10.98
CA ALA A 78 0.67 11.66 -11.49
C ALA A 78 0.07 10.29 -11.85
N VAL A 79 -0.82 9.75 -11.01
CA VAL A 79 -1.55 8.50 -11.30
C VAL A 79 -2.40 8.64 -12.56
N ALA A 80 -3.11 9.77 -12.75
CA ALA A 80 -3.93 10.02 -13.92
C ALA A 80 -3.10 10.02 -15.22
N ALA A 81 -1.94 10.70 -15.20
CA ALA A 81 -1.03 10.74 -16.34
C ALA A 81 -0.50 9.35 -16.71
N VAL A 82 0.02 8.61 -15.72
CA VAL A 82 0.56 7.27 -15.93
C VAL A 82 -0.53 6.29 -16.38
N ALA A 83 -1.70 6.32 -15.78
CA ALA A 83 -2.82 5.46 -16.16
C ALA A 83 -3.29 5.74 -17.60
N THR A 84 -3.40 7.01 -18.00
CA THR A 84 -3.78 7.41 -19.36
C THR A 84 -2.75 6.89 -20.38
N THR A 85 -1.46 7.08 -20.12
CA THR A 85 -0.40 6.54 -20.98
C THR A 85 -0.42 5.01 -21.05
N LEU A 86 -0.58 4.32 -19.93
CA LEU A 86 -0.68 2.85 -19.90
C LEU A 86 -1.87 2.35 -20.74
N ARG A 87 -3.01 3.06 -20.69
CA ARG A 87 -4.20 2.73 -21.48
C ARG A 87 -3.99 3.01 -22.97
N ASP A 88 -3.58 4.22 -23.31
CA ASP A 88 -3.66 4.74 -24.67
C ASP A 88 -2.46 4.32 -25.54
N GLU A 89 -1.26 4.24 -24.95
CA GLU A 89 -0.04 3.87 -25.68
C GLU A 89 0.28 2.38 -25.56
N TYR A 90 0.04 1.78 -24.40
CA TYR A 90 0.37 0.37 -24.14
C TYR A 90 -0.87 -0.54 -24.14
N GLY A 91 -2.07 0.02 -24.31
CA GLY A 91 -3.34 -0.71 -24.40
C GLY A 91 -3.68 -1.48 -23.12
N VAL A 92 -3.19 -1.05 -21.95
CA VAL A 92 -3.48 -1.71 -20.67
C VAL A 92 -4.94 -1.49 -20.29
N GLY A 93 -5.62 -2.56 -19.91
CA GLY A 93 -7.00 -2.53 -19.48
C GLY A 93 -7.29 -3.57 -18.39
N LYS A 94 -8.58 -3.72 -18.07
CA LYS A 94 -9.07 -4.65 -17.04
C LYS A 94 -8.52 -6.07 -17.23
N GLY A 95 -7.91 -6.61 -16.17
CA GLY A 95 -7.34 -7.95 -16.15
C GLY A 95 -5.96 -8.10 -16.78
N ASP A 96 -5.42 -7.08 -17.46
CA ASP A 96 -4.02 -7.08 -17.88
C ASP A 96 -3.09 -7.01 -16.66
N ARG A 97 -1.86 -7.52 -16.79
CA ARG A 97 -0.86 -7.47 -15.72
C ARG A 97 0.12 -6.34 -15.98
N VAL A 98 0.29 -5.47 -14.98
CA VAL A 98 1.34 -4.47 -14.90
C VAL A 98 2.32 -4.91 -13.81
N ALA A 99 3.51 -5.35 -14.21
CA ALA A 99 4.54 -5.76 -13.27
C ALA A 99 5.36 -4.56 -12.80
N ILE A 100 5.69 -4.52 -11.51
CA ILE A 100 6.46 -3.46 -10.88
C ILE A 100 7.64 -4.10 -10.17
N LEU A 101 8.86 -3.70 -10.52
CA LEU A 101 10.10 -4.28 -10.04
C LEU A 101 11.08 -3.19 -9.62
N GLY A 102 11.08 -2.83 -8.34
CA GLY A 102 11.90 -1.73 -7.85
C GLY A 102 12.05 -1.70 -6.34
N ALA A 103 12.96 -0.86 -5.87
CA ALA A 103 13.00 -0.44 -4.48
C ALA A 103 11.77 0.44 -4.15
N ASN A 104 11.57 0.71 -2.85
CA ASN A 104 10.52 1.64 -2.43
C ASN A 104 10.77 3.02 -3.03
N SER A 105 9.79 3.55 -3.74
CA SER A 105 9.82 4.90 -4.31
C SER A 105 8.40 5.41 -4.54
N PRO A 106 8.20 6.72 -4.72
CA PRO A 106 6.92 7.28 -5.16
C PRO A 106 6.46 6.71 -6.51
N GLU A 107 7.38 6.51 -7.45
CA GLU A 107 7.09 5.97 -8.79
C GLU A 107 6.52 4.55 -8.74
N TRP A 108 6.98 3.73 -7.80
CA TRP A 108 6.42 2.40 -7.55
C TRP A 108 4.94 2.51 -7.14
N ILE A 109 4.63 3.43 -6.22
CA ILE A 109 3.28 3.65 -5.70
C ILE A 109 2.37 4.25 -6.77
N ILE A 110 2.85 5.23 -7.54
CA ILE A 110 2.13 5.82 -8.68
C ILE A 110 1.79 4.73 -9.71
N SER A 111 2.76 3.88 -10.07
CA SER A 111 2.55 2.79 -11.02
C SER A 111 1.53 1.77 -10.54
N PHE A 112 1.53 1.45 -9.25
CA PHE A 112 0.53 0.59 -8.62
C PHE A 112 -0.88 1.18 -8.78
N TRP A 113 -1.06 2.43 -8.40
CA TRP A 113 -2.35 3.08 -8.45
C TRP A 113 -2.85 3.29 -9.89
N ALA A 114 -1.93 3.59 -10.82
CA ALA A 114 -2.27 3.68 -12.25
C ALA A 114 -2.83 2.34 -12.78
N ALA A 115 -2.23 1.21 -12.41
CA ALA A 115 -2.77 -0.10 -12.75
C ALA A 115 -4.16 -0.33 -12.13
N GLN A 116 -4.38 0.06 -10.86
CA GLN A 116 -5.65 -0.14 -10.17
C GLN A 116 -6.80 0.68 -10.79
N THR A 117 -6.57 1.93 -11.23
CA THR A 117 -7.59 2.75 -11.89
C THR A 117 -8.04 2.18 -13.24
N LEU A 118 -7.19 1.39 -13.88
CA LEU A 118 -7.50 0.67 -15.13
C LEU A 118 -8.12 -0.72 -14.91
N GLY A 119 -8.36 -1.14 -13.66
CA GLY A 119 -8.78 -2.50 -13.36
C GLY A 119 -7.74 -3.56 -13.75
N ALA A 120 -6.50 -3.17 -13.99
CA ALA A 120 -5.39 -4.06 -14.26
C ALA A 120 -4.88 -4.72 -12.97
N ILE A 121 -4.22 -5.85 -13.12
CA ILE A 121 -3.62 -6.58 -12.01
C ILE A 121 -2.21 -6.07 -11.79
N ALA A 122 -1.98 -5.36 -10.67
CA ALA A 122 -0.63 -4.95 -10.28
C ALA A 122 0.16 -6.15 -9.75
N VAL A 123 1.36 -6.37 -10.28
CA VAL A 123 2.22 -7.48 -9.91
C VAL A 123 3.49 -6.97 -9.24
N GLY A 124 3.59 -7.10 -7.92
CA GLY A 124 4.80 -6.76 -7.18
C GLY A 124 5.86 -7.87 -7.31
N LEU A 125 6.88 -7.64 -8.13
CA LEU A 125 8.03 -8.52 -8.24
C LEU A 125 9.06 -8.20 -7.15
N ASN A 126 9.68 -9.24 -6.60
CA ASN A 126 10.67 -9.06 -5.53
C ASN A 126 11.94 -8.39 -6.07
N SER A 127 12.25 -7.21 -5.56
CA SER A 127 13.39 -6.39 -6.00
C SER A 127 14.78 -6.99 -5.66
N TRP A 128 14.83 -8.11 -4.94
CA TRP A 128 16.06 -8.83 -4.62
C TRP A 128 16.30 -10.05 -5.52
N TRP A 129 15.40 -10.31 -6.47
CA TRP A 129 15.51 -11.44 -7.38
C TRP A 129 16.72 -11.34 -8.29
N THR A 130 17.28 -12.51 -8.58
CA THR A 130 18.26 -12.73 -9.64
C THR A 130 17.57 -12.70 -11.01
N PRO A 131 18.31 -12.53 -12.12
CA PRO A 131 17.74 -12.63 -13.48
C PRO A 131 16.93 -13.90 -13.72
N HIS A 132 17.37 -15.05 -13.19
CA HIS A 132 16.65 -16.33 -13.33
C HIS A 132 15.29 -16.31 -12.61
N GLU A 133 15.21 -15.72 -11.42
CA GLU A 133 13.95 -15.57 -10.67
C GLU A 133 13.02 -14.57 -11.33
N ILE A 134 13.58 -13.47 -11.89
CA ILE A 134 12.83 -12.50 -12.70
C ILE A 134 12.22 -13.20 -13.91
N ALA A 135 12.99 -13.99 -14.66
CA ALA A 135 12.49 -14.74 -15.80
C ALA A 135 11.35 -15.70 -15.40
N HIS A 136 11.47 -16.37 -14.26
CA HIS A 136 10.40 -17.23 -13.75
C HIS A 136 9.14 -16.43 -13.42
N GLY A 137 9.26 -15.33 -12.67
CA GLY A 137 8.14 -14.49 -12.28
C GLY A 137 7.42 -13.88 -13.48
N VAL A 138 8.17 -13.29 -14.40
CA VAL A 138 7.65 -12.70 -15.66
C VAL A 138 6.95 -13.75 -16.51
N GLY A 139 7.58 -14.93 -16.68
CA GLY A 139 7.01 -16.05 -17.42
C GLY A 139 5.69 -16.56 -16.83
N LEU A 140 5.53 -16.49 -15.49
CA LEU A 140 4.34 -16.92 -14.79
C LEU A 140 3.18 -15.93 -14.99
N VAL A 141 3.44 -14.62 -14.86
CA VAL A 141 2.37 -13.60 -14.89
C VAL A 141 2.16 -12.99 -16.28
N ARG A 142 3.14 -13.08 -17.18
CA ARG A 142 3.09 -12.54 -18.55
C ARG A 142 2.56 -11.11 -18.55
N PRO A 143 3.30 -10.15 -18.02
CA PRO A 143 2.84 -8.77 -17.93
C PRO A 143 2.76 -8.13 -19.32
N LYS A 144 1.89 -7.17 -19.49
CA LYS A 144 1.80 -6.33 -20.70
C LYS A 144 2.82 -5.19 -20.63
N VAL A 145 3.01 -4.67 -19.43
CA VAL A 145 4.02 -3.65 -19.11
C VAL A 145 4.77 -4.08 -17.86
N LEU A 146 6.09 -3.86 -17.86
CA LEU A 146 6.95 -4.00 -16.71
C LEU A 146 7.57 -2.63 -16.43
N ILE A 147 7.38 -2.10 -15.22
CA ILE A 147 7.95 -0.83 -14.77
C ILE A 147 9.03 -1.17 -13.74
N ALA A 148 10.29 -0.82 -14.04
CA ALA A 148 11.41 -1.17 -13.18
C ALA A 148 12.25 0.05 -12.82
N ASP A 149 12.90 0.04 -11.65
CA ASP A 149 13.97 1.00 -11.41
C ASP A 149 15.19 0.68 -12.29
N ALA A 150 16.06 1.65 -12.54
CA ALA A 150 17.19 1.54 -13.46
C ALA A 150 18.06 0.30 -13.16
N LYS A 151 18.35 0.05 -11.87
CA LYS A 151 19.15 -1.10 -11.46
C LYS A 151 18.49 -2.44 -11.79
N ARG A 152 17.15 -2.53 -11.67
CA ARG A 152 16.40 -3.77 -11.94
C ARG A 152 16.07 -3.92 -13.41
N ALA A 153 15.96 -2.81 -14.16
CA ALA A 153 15.88 -2.85 -15.61
C ALA A 153 17.07 -3.58 -16.23
N GLU A 154 18.31 -3.32 -15.76
CA GLU A 154 19.49 -4.07 -16.16
C GLU A 154 19.40 -5.58 -15.87
N LEU A 155 18.73 -5.96 -14.76
CA LEU A 155 18.53 -7.38 -14.42
C LEU A 155 17.46 -8.03 -15.30
N VAL A 156 16.45 -7.27 -15.72
CA VAL A 156 15.43 -7.70 -16.68
C VAL A 156 16.06 -7.99 -18.05
N GLU A 157 16.97 -7.13 -18.52
CA GLU A 157 17.73 -7.36 -19.76
C GLU A 157 18.56 -8.66 -19.66
N LYS A 158 19.24 -8.88 -18.52
CA LYS A 158 20.03 -10.10 -18.27
C LYS A 158 19.17 -11.36 -18.10
N ALA A 159 17.87 -11.21 -17.81
CA ALA A 159 16.94 -12.32 -17.68
C ALA A 159 16.48 -12.88 -19.04
N ASP A 160 16.78 -12.19 -20.13
CA ASP A 160 16.43 -12.59 -21.51
C ASP A 160 14.93 -12.89 -21.67
N VAL A 161 14.10 -11.99 -21.15
CA VAL A 161 12.64 -12.09 -21.21
C VAL A 161 12.06 -10.98 -22.10
N SER A 162 10.96 -11.29 -22.77
CA SER A 162 10.33 -10.37 -23.72
C SER A 162 8.81 -10.52 -23.72
N GLY A 163 8.13 -9.76 -24.60
CA GLY A 163 6.67 -9.81 -24.74
C GLY A 163 5.94 -8.79 -23.89
N PHE A 164 6.63 -7.79 -23.39
CA PHE A 164 6.08 -6.65 -22.62
C PHE A 164 6.82 -5.36 -23.00
N ALA A 165 6.21 -4.22 -22.72
CA ALA A 165 6.91 -2.94 -22.72
C ALA A 165 7.67 -2.76 -21.39
N LEU A 166 8.94 -2.36 -21.46
CA LEU A 166 9.76 -2.02 -20.29
C LEU A 166 9.81 -0.49 -20.14
N LEU A 167 9.43 0.01 -18.98
CA LEU A 167 9.51 1.41 -18.57
C LEU A 167 10.40 1.54 -17.33
N THR A 168 11.11 2.67 -17.23
CA THR A 168 11.96 2.97 -16.09
C THR A 168 11.29 3.94 -15.12
N MET A 169 11.50 3.71 -13.81
CA MET A 169 10.93 4.57 -12.75
C MET A 169 11.56 5.94 -12.73
N GLU A 170 12.86 6.04 -13.05
CA GLU A 170 13.63 7.30 -12.92
C GLU A 170 13.50 8.20 -14.17
N GLU A 171 13.24 7.65 -15.35
CA GLU A 171 13.18 8.42 -16.59
C GLU A 171 11.77 8.46 -17.19
N ASP A 172 11.16 7.27 -17.42
CA ASP A 172 9.88 7.21 -18.12
C ASP A 172 8.72 7.71 -17.26
N VAL A 173 8.63 7.29 -15.99
CA VAL A 173 7.51 7.70 -15.13
C VAL A 173 7.48 9.23 -14.93
N PRO A 174 8.58 9.91 -14.56
CA PRO A 174 8.58 11.37 -14.47
C PRO A 174 8.28 12.08 -15.80
N ARG A 175 8.79 11.58 -16.93
CA ARG A 175 8.48 12.11 -18.27
C ARG A 175 6.98 11.97 -18.58
N ILE A 176 6.39 10.80 -18.34
CA ILE A 176 4.96 10.55 -18.53
C ILE A 176 4.11 11.49 -17.66
N VAL A 177 4.50 11.70 -16.41
CA VAL A 177 3.80 12.62 -15.50
C VAL A 177 3.87 14.07 -16.04
N ALA A 178 5.04 14.50 -16.52
CA ALA A 178 5.21 15.84 -17.06
C ALA A 178 4.40 16.05 -18.38
N ASP A 179 4.46 15.08 -19.28
CA ASP A 179 3.77 15.14 -20.58
C ASP A 179 2.24 15.00 -20.44
N GLY A 180 1.79 14.25 -19.43
CA GLY A 180 0.38 13.98 -19.14
C GLY A 180 -0.27 14.97 -18.16
N ALA A 181 0.32 16.14 -17.93
CA ALA A 181 -0.23 17.15 -17.00
C ALA A 181 -1.67 17.51 -17.37
N GLY A 182 -2.59 17.43 -16.39
CA GLY A 182 -4.02 17.69 -16.60
C GLY A 182 -4.81 16.52 -17.18
N ALA A 183 -4.23 15.32 -17.26
CA ALA A 183 -4.96 14.12 -17.66
C ALA A 183 -6.11 13.83 -16.67
N GLU A 184 -7.24 13.37 -17.20
CA GLU A 184 -8.35 12.90 -16.37
C GLU A 184 -8.04 11.51 -15.79
N LEU A 185 -8.37 11.31 -14.53
CA LEU A 185 -8.19 10.03 -13.86
C LEU A 185 -9.14 8.99 -14.49
N PRO A 186 -8.63 7.91 -15.10
CA PRO A 186 -9.48 6.86 -15.62
C PRO A 186 -10.27 6.17 -14.50
N SER A 187 -11.48 5.74 -14.81
CA SER A 187 -12.29 4.88 -13.94
C SER A 187 -12.72 3.65 -14.72
N THR A 188 -12.57 2.49 -14.11
CA THR A 188 -12.93 1.20 -14.72
C THR A 188 -13.89 0.47 -13.79
N ASP A 189 -14.97 -0.03 -14.35
CA ASP A 189 -15.92 -0.87 -13.61
C ASP A 189 -15.33 -2.25 -13.34
N VAL A 190 -15.17 -2.58 -12.06
CA VAL A 190 -14.62 -3.84 -11.58
C VAL A 190 -15.56 -4.48 -10.57
N ASP A 191 -15.59 -5.82 -10.54
CA ASP A 191 -16.25 -6.58 -9.49
C ASP A 191 -15.36 -6.69 -8.26
N GLU A 192 -15.93 -6.74 -7.06
CA GLU A 192 -15.16 -6.94 -5.82
C GLU A 192 -14.30 -8.20 -5.82
N ASP A 193 -14.70 -9.20 -6.56
CA ASP A 193 -13.99 -10.47 -6.65
C ASP A 193 -13.06 -10.57 -7.86
N ASP A 194 -12.95 -9.50 -8.67
CA ASP A 194 -11.96 -9.41 -9.72
C ASP A 194 -10.54 -9.43 -9.15
N PRO A 195 -9.58 -10.06 -9.87
CA PRO A 195 -8.17 -9.99 -9.54
C PRO A 195 -7.65 -8.54 -9.51
N ALA A 196 -6.89 -8.18 -8.48
CA ALA A 196 -6.34 -6.84 -8.32
C ALA A 196 -4.82 -6.83 -8.16
N VAL A 197 -4.26 -7.73 -7.36
CA VAL A 197 -2.84 -7.70 -6.99
C VAL A 197 -2.27 -9.12 -6.99
N ILE A 198 -1.04 -9.27 -7.50
CA ILE A 198 -0.23 -10.48 -7.32
C ILE A 198 1.03 -10.10 -6.55
N LEU A 199 1.24 -10.75 -5.40
CA LEU A 199 2.49 -10.67 -4.63
C LEU A 199 3.14 -12.05 -4.55
N PHE A 200 4.47 -12.09 -4.66
CA PHE A 200 5.17 -13.36 -4.65
C PHE A 200 5.61 -13.77 -3.24
N THR A 201 5.50 -15.06 -2.96
CA THR A 201 6.03 -15.72 -1.77
C THR A 201 7.16 -16.65 -2.13
N SER A 202 8.08 -16.92 -1.19
CA SER A 202 9.23 -17.78 -1.41
C SER A 202 8.91 -19.23 -1.80
N GLY A 203 7.66 -19.68 -1.56
CA GLY A 203 7.21 -21.02 -1.86
C GLY A 203 7.99 -22.12 -1.10
N THR A 204 7.31 -23.13 -0.62
CA THR A 204 7.94 -24.29 0.07
C THR A 204 8.78 -25.18 -0.85
N SER A 205 8.61 -25.02 -2.18
CA SER A 205 9.31 -25.80 -3.22
C SER A 205 10.55 -25.12 -3.79
N GLY A 206 10.99 -23.98 -3.18
CA GLY A 206 12.16 -23.22 -3.64
C GLY A 206 11.92 -22.34 -4.87
N ARG A 207 10.73 -22.38 -5.49
CA ARG A 207 10.35 -21.46 -6.57
C ARG A 207 9.30 -20.47 -6.09
N PRO A 208 9.43 -19.17 -6.40
CA PRO A 208 8.43 -18.17 -6.05
C PRO A 208 7.04 -18.50 -6.63
N LYS A 209 6.00 -18.29 -5.81
CA LYS A 209 4.60 -18.47 -6.20
C LYS A 209 3.88 -17.14 -6.07
N GLY A 210 3.05 -16.78 -7.05
CA GLY A 210 2.21 -15.59 -7.02
C GLY A 210 0.93 -15.84 -6.19
N ALA A 211 0.75 -15.08 -5.12
CA ALA A 211 -0.50 -15.02 -4.38
C ALA A 211 -1.39 -13.96 -5.02
N LEU A 212 -2.56 -14.38 -5.50
CA LEU A 212 -3.55 -13.50 -6.13
C LEU A 212 -4.51 -12.95 -5.08
N HIS A 213 -4.63 -11.63 -5.02
CA HIS A 213 -5.57 -10.90 -4.18
C HIS A 213 -6.66 -10.27 -5.05
N SER A 214 -7.91 -10.40 -4.66
CA SER A 214 -9.03 -9.69 -5.28
C SER A 214 -9.14 -8.25 -4.77
N GLN A 215 -9.99 -7.45 -5.43
CA GLN A 215 -10.37 -6.11 -4.95
C GLN A 215 -10.85 -6.20 -3.49
N ARG A 216 -11.72 -7.15 -3.19
CA ARG A 216 -12.24 -7.44 -1.83
C ARG A 216 -11.14 -7.69 -0.81
N ASN A 217 -10.12 -8.48 -1.15
CA ASN A 217 -9.04 -8.80 -0.21
C ASN A 217 -8.22 -7.56 0.18
N VAL A 218 -7.98 -6.66 -0.77
CA VAL A 218 -7.21 -5.43 -0.52
C VAL A 218 -8.05 -4.42 0.26
N LEU A 219 -9.32 -4.23 -0.15
CA LEU A 219 -10.21 -3.27 0.49
C LEU A 219 -10.62 -3.66 1.91
N ALA A 220 -10.70 -4.97 2.20
CA ALA A 220 -11.02 -5.44 3.56
C ALA A 220 -10.02 -4.92 4.61
N VAL A 221 -8.76 -4.67 4.24
CA VAL A 221 -7.77 -4.07 5.15
C VAL A 221 -8.10 -2.61 5.43
N VAL A 222 -8.55 -1.87 4.42
CA VAL A 222 -8.98 -0.46 4.57
C VAL A 222 -10.18 -0.38 5.50
N ASP A 223 -11.20 -1.20 5.23
CA ASP A 223 -12.44 -1.22 6.03
C ASP A 223 -12.16 -1.63 7.47
N TYR A 224 -11.31 -2.63 7.68
CA TYR A 224 -10.90 -3.06 9.03
C TYR A 224 -10.20 -1.94 9.81
N LEU A 225 -9.29 -1.20 9.17
CA LEU A 225 -8.58 -0.12 9.85
C LEU A 225 -9.48 1.08 10.14
N LYS A 226 -10.39 1.44 9.22
CA LYS A 226 -11.43 2.44 9.49
C LYS A 226 -12.32 2.02 10.68
N TYR A 227 -12.73 0.76 10.73
CA TYR A 227 -13.47 0.20 11.86
C TYR A 227 -12.66 0.26 13.15
N SER A 228 -11.39 -0.11 13.12
CA SER A 228 -10.50 -0.07 14.28
C SER A 228 -10.34 1.36 14.82
N ASP A 229 -10.14 2.32 13.94
CA ASP A 229 -10.03 3.75 14.30
C ASP A 229 -11.34 4.27 14.91
N ALA A 230 -12.50 3.90 14.35
CA ALA A 230 -13.81 4.24 14.90
C ALA A 230 -14.02 3.61 16.28
N LEU A 231 -13.70 2.34 16.42
CA LEU A 231 -13.80 1.61 17.69
C LEU A 231 -12.96 2.29 18.79
N MET A 232 -11.69 2.58 18.49
CA MET A 232 -10.81 3.25 19.44
C MET A 232 -11.27 4.66 19.77
N SER A 233 -11.73 5.42 18.79
CA SER A 233 -12.26 6.78 19.01
C SER A 233 -13.47 6.75 19.96
N GLU A 234 -14.43 5.86 19.73
CA GLU A 234 -15.58 5.73 20.59
C GLU A 234 -15.23 5.22 22.00
N MET A 235 -14.29 4.26 22.11
CA MET A 235 -13.80 3.78 23.41
C MET A 235 -13.16 4.89 24.25
N TYR A 236 -12.54 5.88 23.60
CA TYR A 236 -11.95 7.05 24.28
C TYR A 236 -12.88 8.27 24.30
N GLY A 237 -14.17 8.12 23.92
CA GLY A 237 -15.14 9.20 23.92
C GLY A 237 -14.83 10.31 22.92
N ARG A 238 -14.11 9.99 21.83
CA ARG A 238 -13.77 10.95 20.75
C ARG A 238 -14.70 10.73 19.56
N PRO A 239 -15.10 11.79 18.86
CA PRO A 239 -15.85 11.63 17.62
C PRO A 239 -14.95 11.00 16.54
N TYR A 240 -15.48 10.02 15.80
CA TYR A 240 -14.86 9.47 14.61
C TYR A 240 -15.52 10.04 13.35
N ASP A 241 -14.73 10.64 12.50
CA ASP A 241 -15.17 11.18 11.22
C ASP A 241 -14.16 10.79 10.13
N GLU A 242 -14.59 9.97 9.16
CA GLU A 242 -13.73 9.50 8.08
C GLU A 242 -13.44 10.57 7.02
N THR A 243 -14.14 11.70 7.06
CA THR A 243 -13.88 12.85 6.19
C THR A 243 -12.78 13.76 6.73
N VAL A 244 -12.34 13.51 7.96
CA VAL A 244 -11.22 14.21 8.59
C VAL A 244 -9.95 13.40 8.36
N PRO A 245 -8.92 13.96 7.70
CA PRO A 245 -7.68 13.25 7.45
C PRO A 245 -6.95 12.92 8.75
N ASN A 246 -6.33 11.75 8.80
CA ASN A 246 -5.50 11.34 9.92
C ASN A 246 -4.11 12.02 9.80
N ASP A 247 -3.68 12.77 10.82
CA ASP A 247 -2.41 13.50 10.83
C ASP A 247 -1.18 12.62 11.10
N ALA A 248 -1.37 11.31 11.31
CA ALA A 248 -0.27 10.40 11.55
C ALA A 248 0.68 10.31 10.35
N ARG A 249 1.97 10.18 10.64
CA ARG A 249 3.06 10.08 9.67
C ARG A 249 3.73 8.70 9.83
N TYR A 250 3.59 7.86 8.84
CA TYR A 250 4.00 6.46 8.88
C TYR A 250 5.31 6.23 8.15
N LEU A 251 6.31 5.66 8.83
CA LEU A 251 7.57 5.28 8.21
C LEU A 251 7.46 3.94 7.48
N MET A 252 7.85 3.93 6.22
CA MET A 252 7.92 2.76 5.35
C MET A 252 9.37 2.29 5.20
N THR A 253 9.72 1.17 5.83
CA THR A 253 11.03 0.52 5.71
C THR A 253 10.96 -0.88 5.09
N SER A 254 9.80 -1.51 5.10
CA SER A 254 9.57 -2.80 4.46
C SER A 254 9.29 -2.63 2.96
N PRO A 255 9.58 -3.66 2.12
CA PRO A 255 9.43 -3.54 0.66
C PRO A 255 7.96 -3.42 0.20
N LEU A 256 7.72 -2.63 -0.84
CA LEU A 256 6.40 -2.45 -1.46
C LEU A 256 5.87 -3.70 -2.19
N PHE A 257 6.75 -4.61 -2.63
CA PHE A 257 6.35 -5.91 -3.16
C PHE A 257 5.85 -6.88 -2.08
N HIS A 258 5.69 -6.42 -0.84
CA HIS A 258 5.20 -7.21 0.28
C HIS A 258 3.92 -6.59 0.87
N ILE A 259 3.00 -7.44 1.34
CA ILE A 259 1.70 -7.03 1.87
C ILE A 259 1.81 -5.99 3.00
N ALA A 260 2.85 -6.05 3.83
CA ALA A 260 3.05 -5.14 4.95
C ALA A 260 3.16 -3.67 4.53
N SER A 261 3.88 -3.38 3.43
CA SER A 261 4.04 -2.02 2.92
C SER A 261 2.98 -1.65 1.89
N LEU A 262 2.55 -2.58 1.05
CA LEU A 262 1.56 -2.25 0.03
C LEU A 262 0.15 -2.14 0.64
N HIS A 263 -0.41 -3.24 1.14
CA HIS A 263 -1.80 -3.26 1.61
C HIS A 263 -1.95 -2.52 2.94
N ASN A 264 -1.09 -2.83 3.93
CA ASN A 264 -1.25 -2.32 5.29
C ASN A 264 -0.72 -0.89 5.47
N LEU A 265 0.04 -0.37 4.51
CA LEU A 265 0.60 0.98 4.61
C LEU A 265 0.17 1.85 3.41
N ALA A 266 0.73 1.67 2.20
CA ALA A 266 0.46 2.57 1.08
C ALA A 266 -1.05 2.68 0.77
N VAL A 267 -1.77 1.55 0.63
CA VAL A 267 -3.19 1.56 0.30
C VAL A 267 -4.03 2.23 1.40
N VAL A 268 -3.80 1.83 2.65
CA VAL A 268 -4.58 2.36 3.77
C VAL A 268 -4.33 3.85 3.99
N ARG A 269 -3.07 4.31 3.86
CA ARG A 269 -2.75 5.72 4.13
C ARG A 269 -3.30 6.65 3.05
N LEU A 270 -3.40 6.19 1.80
CA LEU A 270 -4.16 6.91 0.78
C LEU A 270 -5.62 7.09 1.21
N ALA A 271 -6.25 6.03 1.69
CA ALA A 271 -7.66 6.04 2.06
C ALA A 271 -7.97 6.85 3.35
N THR A 272 -6.99 7.07 4.23
CA THR A 272 -7.15 7.74 5.53
C THR A 272 -6.54 9.13 5.61
N GLY A 273 -5.92 9.62 4.55
CA GLY A 273 -5.32 10.97 4.52
C GLY A 273 -4.02 11.10 5.33
N SER A 274 -3.33 9.98 5.61
CA SER A 274 -2.07 9.97 6.38
C SER A 274 -0.85 10.02 5.47
N ALA A 275 0.24 10.62 5.94
CA ALA A 275 1.50 10.65 5.21
C ALA A 275 2.28 9.34 5.32
N VAL A 276 2.95 8.97 4.24
CA VAL A 276 3.91 7.85 4.17
C VAL A 276 5.32 8.40 3.95
N ILE A 277 6.18 8.19 4.92
CA ILE A 277 7.59 8.58 4.87
C ILE A 277 8.38 7.38 4.36
N ILE A 278 8.96 7.50 3.18
CA ILE A 278 9.58 6.39 2.46
C ILE A 278 11.09 6.39 2.73
N ASN A 279 11.59 5.30 3.33
CA ASN A 279 13.01 5.02 3.34
C ASN A 279 13.41 4.37 2.01
N GLU A 280 13.96 5.17 1.11
CA GLU A 280 14.47 4.70 -0.18
C GLU A 280 15.81 3.97 -0.02
N GLY A 281 16.00 2.93 -0.84
CA GLY A 281 17.23 2.16 -0.87
C GLY A 281 17.38 1.14 0.27
N ARG A 282 18.62 0.92 0.72
CA ARG A 282 18.91 -0.03 1.81
C ARG A 282 18.50 0.54 3.15
N PHE A 283 18.08 -0.36 4.05
CA PHE A 283 17.88 0.00 5.45
C PHE A 283 19.21 0.42 6.08
N ASP A 284 19.22 1.65 6.59
CA ASP A 284 20.30 2.26 7.34
C ASP A 284 19.67 2.97 8.53
N ILE A 285 20.19 2.73 9.75
CA ILE A 285 19.53 3.21 10.96
C ILE A 285 19.70 4.72 11.16
N ASP A 286 20.83 5.29 10.80
CA ASP A 286 21.06 6.74 10.88
C ASP A 286 20.14 7.49 9.93
N LYS A 287 19.98 6.96 8.71
CA LYS A 287 19.03 7.51 7.75
C LYS A 287 17.59 7.43 8.26
N VAL A 288 17.21 6.32 8.89
CA VAL A 288 15.88 6.13 9.48
C VAL A 288 15.66 7.12 10.63
N PHE A 289 16.62 7.30 11.53
CA PHE A 289 16.51 8.25 12.63
C PHE A 289 16.43 9.70 12.12
N GLY A 290 17.25 10.06 11.13
CA GLY A 290 17.15 11.36 10.47
C GLY A 290 15.81 11.62 9.81
N LEU A 291 15.17 10.58 9.22
CA LEU A 291 13.80 10.68 8.70
C LEU A 291 12.77 10.87 9.82
N ILE A 292 12.88 10.11 10.92
CA ILE A 292 11.96 10.23 12.06
C ILE A 292 12.01 11.64 12.64
N GLU A 293 13.21 12.14 12.89
CA GLU A 293 13.41 13.48 13.45
C GLU A 293 12.91 14.59 12.53
N ARG A 294 13.34 14.59 11.28
CA ARG A 294 13.02 15.65 10.30
C ARG A 294 11.54 15.67 9.94
N GLU A 295 10.97 14.49 9.69
CA GLU A 295 9.60 14.36 9.23
C GLU A 295 8.60 14.18 10.37
N LYS A 296 9.05 14.20 11.62
CA LYS A 296 8.21 13.99 12.82
C LYS A 296 7.32 12.76 12.67
N VAL A 297 7.97 11.63 12.31
CA VAL A 297 7.29 10.33 12.16
C VAL A 297 6.60 9.95 13.47
N THR A 298 5.33 9.57 13.38
CA THR A 298 4.53 9.18 14.55
C THR A 298 4.44 7.66 14.71
N ASN A 299 4.51 6.92 13.59
CA ASN A 299 4.28 5.47 13.58
C ASN A 299 5.32 4.75 12.72
N TRP A 300 5.86 3.66 13.24
CA TRP A 300 6.77 2.78 12.51
C TRP A 300 6.46 1.31 12.77
N GLY A 301 6.20 0.56 11.69
CA GLY A 301 6.14 -0.90 11.70
C GLY A 301 7.47 -1.48 11.25
N ALA A 302 8.17 -2.20 12.13
CA ALA A 302 9.49 -2.76 11.90
C ALA A 302 9.50 -4.29 12.00
N VAL A 303 10.49 -4.92 11.40
CA VAL A 303 10.83 -6.31 11.69
C VAL A 303 11.80 -6.37 12.88
N PRO A 304 11.87 -7.48 13.65
CA PRO A 304 12.69 -7.56 14.85
C PRO A 304 14.17 -7.19 14.65
N THR A 305 14.75 -7.53 13.50
CA THR A 305 16.14 -7.16 13.17
C THR A 305 16.36 -5.66 13.01
N MET A 306 15.35 -4.90 12.57
CA MET A 306 15.41 -3.43 12.51
C MET A 306 15.32 -2.84 13.90
N ALA A 307 14.42 -3.39 14.74
CA ALA A 307 14.30 -2.97 16.13
C ALA A 307 15.59 -3.24 16.93
N ALA A 308 16.22 -4.40 16.75
CA ALA A 308 17.50 -4.70 17.37
C ALA A 308 18.56 -3.65 17.00
N ARG A 309 18.69 -3.30 15.71
CA ARG A 309 19.62 -2.25 15.27
C ARG A 309 19.31 -0.88 15.88
N MET A 310 18.02 -0.58 16.07
CA MET A 310 17.60 0.66 16.75
C MET A 310 18.08 0.67 18.23
N LEU A 311 17.89 -0.45 18.95
CA LEU A 311 18.27 -0.56 20.36
C LEU A 311 19.79 -0.65 20.58
N GLU A 312 20.53 -1.20 19.62
CA GLU A 312 21.98 -1.37 19.67
C GLU A 312 22.74 -0.14 19.15
N HIS A 313 22.05 0.87 18.63
CA HIS A 313 22.69 2.04 18.05
C HIS A 313 23.28 2.94 19.13
N GLU A 314 24.60 3.19 19.06
CA GLU A 314 25.35 3.90 20.11
C GLU A 314 24.95 5.38 20.22
N ASN A 315 24.52 6.01 19.11
CA ASN A 315 24.22 7.44 19.03
C ASN A 315 22.71 7.76 18.97
N THR A 316 21.87 6.92 19.55
CA THR A 316 20.40 7.14 19.52
C THR A 316 20.02 8.48 20.15
N ASP A 317 20.77 8.93 21.17
CA ASP A 317 20.53 10.19 21.89
C ASP A 317 20.87 11.45 21.06
N GLU A 318 21.51 11.30 19.90
CA GLU A 318 21.78 12.41 18.99
C GLU A 318 20.57 12.81 18.14
N TYR A 319 19.50 11.98 18.14
CA TYR A 319 18.29 12.18 17.33
C TYR A 319 17.06 12.45 18.20
N ASP A 320 16.22 13.40 17.77
CA ASP A 320 14.90 13.62 18.38
C ASP A 320 13.88 12.62 17.86
N LEU A 321 13.73 11.50 18.56
CA LEU A 321 12.74 10.45 18.26
C LEU A 321 11.42 10.63 19.02
N SER A 322 11.21 11.74 19.72
CA SER A 322 10.04 11.97 20.61
C SER A 322 8.68 11.96 19.88
N SER A 323 8.69 12.21 18.57
CA SER A 323 7.47 12.12 17.75
C SER A 323 6.95 10.69 17.55
N LEU A 324 7.82 9.67 17.71
CA LEU A 324 7.47 8.27 17.48
C LEU A 324 6.64 7.72 18.65
N THR A 325 5.32 7.78 18.53
CA THR A 325 4.37 7.35 19.56
C THR A 325 3.79 5.95 19.33
N GLY A 326 3.88 5.44 18.08
CA GLY A 326 3.43 4.12 17.69
C GLY A 326 4.58 3.29 17.11
N PHE A 327 4.95 2.19 17.79
CA PHE A 327 5.96 1.25 17.30
C PHE A 327 5.42 -0.17 17.35
N ALA A 328 5.43 -0.84 16.20
CA ALA A 328 4.92 -2.21 16.07
C ALA A 328 5.98 -3.14 15.48
N LEU A 329 6.08 -4.35 16.03
CA LEU A 329 6.91 -5.43 15.49
C LEU A 329 6.05 -6.46 14.78
N ALA A 330 6.46 -6.88 13.59
CA ALA A 330 5.74 -7.86 12.79
C ALA A 330 6.70 -8.77 12.02
N SER A 331 6.14 -9.83 11.42
CA SER A 331 6.79 -10.74 10.46
C SER A 331 7.78 -11.75 11.03
N ALA A 332 8.16 -11.70 12.30
CA ALA A 332 8.95 -12.72 12.98
C ALA A 332 8.70 -12.69 14.49
N PRO A 333 8.96 -13.79 15.23
CA PRO A 333 8.97 -13.75 16.68
C PRO A 333 10.00 -12.74 17.20
N SER A 334 9.62 -11.96 18.20
CA SER A 334 10.54 -11.10 18.97
C SER A 334 10.82 -11.73 20.31
N SER A 335 12.07 -11.75 20.73
CA SER A 335 12.49 -12.20 22.06
C SER A 335 12.14 -11.17 23.12
#